data_925585dbd3da79171909cda072814d21
#
_entry.id   925585dbd3da79171909cda072814d21
#
_cell.length_a   1.000
_cell.length_b   1.000
_cell.length_c   1.000
_cell.angle_alpha   90.00
_cell.angle_beta   90.00
_cell.angle_gamma   90.00
#
_symmetry.space_group_name_H-M   'P 1'
#
loop_
_entity.id
_entity.type
_entity.pdbx_description
1 polymer ?
#
loop_
_entity_poly.entity_id
_entity_poly.type
_entity_poly.pdbx_seq_one_letter_code
_entity_poly.pdbx_strand_id
1 'polypeptide(L)'
;MSEHYDFVVLGGGHNGLLTTAYLAKAGFRVCCLEANDEFGGGTRSGEVCAPGYISDLGGMIHSMIARTPIVREDELGLIEKYGLEYVSTKSLFCSIFPDNTALVMDPDMDKACENIAQFSEKDAETYRKFNKYMSEMMSVAHVGAQAPPPPYGTMMNVMYQSPEGREFQRVLNSSAQQIVEEWFESEEVRVTFTRWCTEMMIDPREIGTASLLYFTSNIHNPDLYCINGKVNHEYPGAPFPKGGSKSFIDAL
;
A
#
# COMPACT_ATOMS: atom_id res chain seq x y z
N MET A 1 -10.92 -42.57 13.54
CA MET A 1 -11.00 -42.40 12.07
C MET A 1 -9.93 -41.39 11.69
N SER A 2 -9.02 -41.76 10.77
CA SER A 2 -8.02 -40.79 10.28
C SER A 2 -8.74 -39.75 9.42
N GLU A 3 -8.61 -38.47 9.79
CA GLU A 3 -9.06 -37.37 8.94
C GLU A 3 -8.18 -37.32 7.70
N HIS A 4 -8.77 -37.15 6.54
CA HIS A 4 -8.05 -37.08 5.27
C HIS A 4 -8.28 -35.71 4.67
N TYR A 5 -7.21 -34.99 4.36
CA TYR A 5 -7.22 -33.67 3.72
C TYR A 5 -6.53 -33.76 2.36
N ASP A 6 -7.01 -32.99 1.39
CA ASP A 6 -6.37 -32.85 0.08
C ASP A 6 -5.14 -31.96 0.16
N PHE A 7 -5.17 -30.94 1.03
CA PHE A 7 -4.07 -30.00 1.27
C PHE A 7 -3.87 -29.73 2.75
N VAL A 8 -2.62 -29.51 3.13
CA VAL A 8 -2.22 -29.00 4.44
C VAL A 8 -1.44 -27.71 4.24
N VAL A 9 -1.93 -26.62 4.79
CA VAL A 9 -1.30 -25.29 4.77
C VAL A 9 -0.60 -25.06 6.10
N LEU A 10 0.67 -24.77 6.07
CA LEU A 10 1.47 -24.50 7.26
C LEU A 10 1.64 -22.99 7.46
N GLY A 11 1.14 -22.48 8.57
CA GLY A 11 1.14 -21.08 8.95
C GLY A 11 -0.20 -20.40 8.65
N GLY A 12 -0.84 -19.91 9.71
CA GLY A 12 -2.15 -19.23 9.70
C GLY A 12 -2.04 -17.71 9.64
N GLY A 13 -1.00 -17.17 9.00
CA GLY A 13 -0.96 -15.76 8.62
C GLY A 13 -1.91 -15.47 7.44
N HIS A 14 -2.08 -14.19 7.08
CA HIS A 14 -3.02 -13.79 6.01
C HIS A 14 -2.81 -14.54 4.69
N ASN A 15 -1.57 -14.80 4.27
CA ASN A 15 -1.30 -15.56 3.04
C ASN A 15 -1.73 -17.02 3.15
N GLY A 16 -1.45 -17.67 4.28
CA GLY A 16 -1.87 -19.07 4.51
C GLY A 16 -3.39 -19.20 4.59
N LEU A 17 -4.05 -18.29 5.28
CA LEU A 17 -5.51 -18.28 5.38
C LEU A 17 -6.19 -17.99 4.03
N LEU A 18 -5.68 -17.01 3.25
CA LEU A 18 -6.17 -16.76 1.90
C LEU A 18 -6.00 -17.99 1.00
N THR A 19 -4.84 -18.63 1.04
CA THR A 19 -4.61 -19.90 0.30
C THR A 19 -5.62 -20.95 0.72
N THR A 20 -5.85 -21.11 2.01
CA THR A 20 -6.82 -22.07 2.56
C THR A 20 -8.23 -21.73 2.08
N ALA A 21 -8.64 -20.46 2.13
CA ALA A 21 -9.96 -20.01 1.70
C ALA A 21 -10.20 -20.28 0.20
N TYR A 22 -9.21 -19.99 -0.66
CA TYR A 22 -9.34 -20.27 -2.10
C TYR A 22 -9.40 -21.75 -2.41
N LEU A 23 -8.58 -22.58 -1.76
CA LEU A 23 -8.62 -24.02 -1.93
C LEU A 23 -9.96 -24.60 -1.45
N ALA A 24 -10.46 -24.13 -0.31
CA ALA A 24 -11.77 -24.53 0.20
C ALA A 24 -12.91 -24.09 -0.74
N LYS A 25 -12.85 -22.86 -1.28
CA LYS A 25 -13.80 -22.35 -2.28
C LYS A 25 -13.78 -23.19 -3.56
N ALA A 26 -12.63 -23.75 -3.92
CA ALA A 26 -12.47 -24.67 -5.05
C ALA A 26 -12.98 -26.11 -4.76
N GLY A 27 -13.44 -26.37 -3.53
CA GLY A 27 -14.05 -27.66 -3.15
C GLY A 27 -13.09 -28.66 -2.52
N PHE A 28 -11.85 -28.28 -2.23
CA PHE A 28 -10.89 -29.15 -1.58
C PHE A 28 -11.08 -29.18 -0.06
N ARG A 29 -10.75 -30.30 0.56
CA ARG A 29 -10.64 -30.42 2.02
C ARG A 29 -9.25 -29.93 2.45
N VAL A 30 -9.22 -28.80 3.16
CA VAL A 30 -7.97 -28.13 3.54
C VAL A 30 -7.84 -28.11 5.06
N CYS A 31 -6.63 -28.38 5.56
CA CYS A 31 -6.24 -28.18 6.94
C CYS A 31 -5.21 -27.06 7.01
N CYS A 32 -5.49 -26.01 7.79
CA CYS A 32 -4.52 -24.97 8.10
C CYS A 32 -3.96 -25.20 9.50
N LEU A 33 -2.66 -25.25 9.62
CA LEU A 33 -1.95 -25.45 10.89
C LEU A 33 -1.18 -24.17 11.26
N GLU A 34 -1.41 -23.69 12.48
CA GLU A 34 -0.71 -22.55 13.07
C GLU A 34 0.05 -23.00 14.32
N ALA A 35 1.27 -22.50 14.51
CA ALA A 35 2.11 -22.85 15.66
C ALA A 35 1.76 -22.05 16.93
N ASN A 36 1.12 -20.90 16.75
CA ASN A 36 0.66 -20.04 17.86
C ASN A 36 -0.80 -20.36 18.20
N ASP A 37 -1.23 -19.86 19.36
CA ASP A 37 -2.61 -20.04 19.83
C ASP A 37 -3.64 -19.26 19.00
N GLU A 38 -3.19 -18.27 18.20
CA GLU A 38 -4.03 -17.43 17.36
C GLU A 38 -3.51 -17.35 15.92
N PHE A 39 -4.46 -17.32 14.96
CA PHE A 39 -4.17 -17.01 13.57
C PHE A 39 -3.84 -15.52 13.39
N GLY A 40 -3.19 -15.18 12.25
CA GLY A 40 -3.00 -13.81 11.81
C GLY A 40 -1.57 -13.47 11.39
N GLY A 41 -0.56 -14.09 11.99
CA GLY A 41 0.84 -13.78 11.66
C GLY A 41 1.16 -12.30 11.91
N GLY A 42 1.55 -11.57 10.86
CA GLY A 42 1.78 -10.11 10.92
C GLY A 42 0.50 -9.26 10.89
N THR A 43 -0.68 -9.89 10.69
CA THR A 43 -1.99 -9.21 10.62
C THR A 43 -2.74 -9.49 11.92
N ARG A 44 -2.16 -9.04 13.03
CA ARG A 44 -2.72 -9.22 14.38
C ARG A 44 -3.00 -7.89 15.04
N SER A 45 -4.04 -7.85 15.85
CA SER A 45 -4.39 -6.72 16.70
C SER A 45 -4.59 -7.21 18.13
N GLY A 46 -4.32 -6.39 19.11
CA GLY A 46 -4.46 -6.76 20.52
C GLY A 46 -4.37 -5.57 21.45
N GLU A 47 -4.67 -5.82 22.72
CA GLU A 47 -4.59 -4.85 23.80
C GLU A 47 -3.14 -4.78 24.33
N VAL A 48 -2.33 -3.85 23.80
CA VAL A 48 -0.91 -3.70 24.19
C VAL A 48 -0.63 -2.47 25.04
N CYS A 49 -1.38 -1.39 24.84
CA CYS A 49 -1.15 -0.13 25.56
C CYS A 49 -1.96 -0.06 26.85
N ALA A 50 -3.20 -0.47 26.83
CA ALA A 50 -4.09 -0.51 28.00
C ALA A 50 -5.27 -1.46 27.74
N PRO A 51 -5.88 -2.04 28.78
CA PRO A 51 -7.08 -2.86 28.67
C PRO A 51 -8.22 -2.11 27.97
N GLY A 52 -8.88 -2.77 27.01
CA GLY A 52 -9.97 -2.20 26.21
C GLY A 52 -9.52 -1.35 25.00
N TYR A 53 -8.22 -1.13 24.81
CA TYR A 53 -7.68 -0.38 23.67
C TYR A 53 -6.94 -1.32 22.73
N ILE A 54 -7.56 -1.58 21.57
CA ILE A 54 -7.00 -2.44 20.54
C ILE A 54 -6.03 -1.65 19.67
N SER A 55 -4.84 -2.20 19.45
CA SER A 55 -3.82 -1.68 18.54
C SER A 55 -3.38 -2.77 17.56
N ASP A 56 -3.05 -2.38 16.34
CA ASP A 56 -2.42 -3.29 15.39
C ASP A 56 -0.98 -3.58 15.80
N LEU A 57 -0.58 -4.85 15.75
CA LEU A 57 0.76 -5.32 16.13
C LEU A 57 1.72 -5.40 14.94
N GLY A 58 1.20 -5.25 13.74
CA GLY A 58 1.93 -5.30 12.49
C GLY A 58 1.25 -4.45 11.43
N GLY A 59 0.75 -5.09 10.35
CA GLY A 59 0.07 -4.36 9.29
C GLY A 59 -1.21 -3.68 9.78
N MET A 60 -1.32 -2.37 9.56
CA MET A 60 -2.47 -1.56 9.94
C MET A 60 -3.25 -1.09 8.72
N ILE A 61 -2.54 -0.66 7.68
CA ILE A 61 -3.11 -0.09 6.46
C ILE A 61 -3.24 -1.18 5.40
N HIS A 62 -4.45 -1.42 4.93
CA HIS A 62 -4.75 -2.45 3.94
C HIS A 62 -4.68 -1.95 2.48
N SER A 63 -3.83 -0.98 2.17
CA SER A 63 -3.73 -0.34 0.86
C SER A 63 -3.42 -1.31 -0.28
N MET A 64 -2.59 -2.33 -0.05
CA MET A 64 -2.22 -3.29 -1.10
C MET A 64 -3.35 -4.30 -1.36
N ILE A 65 -3.92 -4.89 -0.32
CA ILE A 65 -4.97 -5.90 -0.47
C ILE A 65 -6.29 -5.29 -0.97
N ALA A 66 -6.57 -4.03 -0.63
CA ALA A 66 -7.75 -3.30 -1.13
C ALA A 66 -7.78 -3.13 -2.65
N ARG A 67 -6.63 -3.32 -3.32
CA ARG A 67 -6.51 -3.28 -4.79
C ARG A 67 -6.72 -4.62 -5.45
N THR A 68 -6.80 -5.69 -4.67
CA THR A 68 -7.01 -7.05 -5.18
C THR A 68 -8.50 -7.38 -5.25
N PRO A 69 -8.92 -8.35 -6.07
CA PRO A 69 -10.31 -8.81 -6.14
C PRO A 69 -10.87 -9.26 -4.79
N ILE A 70 -10.01 -9.67 -3.86
CA ILE A 70 -10.40 -10.12 -2.51
C ILE A 70 -11.22 -9.06 -1.76
N VAL A 71 -10.78 -7.79 -1.81
CA VAL A 71 -11.44 -6.68 -1.14
C VAL A 71 -12.21 -5.81 -2.14
N ARG A 72 -11.61 -5.56 -3.33
CA ARG A 72 -12.19 -4.71 -4.37
C ARG A 72 -13.53 -5.25 -4.88
N GLU A 73 -13.63 -6.56 -5.06
CA GLU A 73 -14.79 -7.26 -5.62
C GLU A 73 -15.49 -8.15 -4.59
N ASP A 74 -14.98 -8.17 -3.36
CA ASP A 74 -15.43 -9.08 -2.29
C ASP A 74 -15.49 -10.54 -2.72
N GLU A 75 -14.50 -10.98 -3.47
CA GLU A 75 -14.48 -12.27 -4.16
C GLU A 75 -14.68 -13.49 -3.22
N LEU A 76 -14.26 -13.36 -1.97
CA LEU A 76 -14.46 -14.38 -0.93
C LEU A 76 -15.69 -14.12 -0.04
N GLY A 77 -16.40 -13.01 -0.23
CA GLY A 77 -17.55 -12.62 0.56
C GLY A 77 -17.19 -12.14 1.97
N LEU A 78 -15.96 -11.67 2.17
CA LEU A 78 -15.48 -11.24 3.49
C LEU A 78 -16.30 -10.07 4.04
N ILE A 79 -16.75 -9.17 3.16
CA ILE A 79 -17.49 -7.97 3.50
C ILE A 79 -18.99 -8.30 3.64
N GLU A 80 -19.60 -8.86 2.59
CA GLU A 80 -21.05 -9.09 2.56
C GLU A 80 -21.49 -10.25 3.44
N LYS A 81 -20.70 -11.32 3.52
CA LYS A 81 -21.09 -12.55 4.20
C LYS A 81 -20.49 -12.68 5.59
N TYR A 82 -19.26 -12.22 5.77
CA TYR A 82 -18.51 -12.39 7.02
C TYR A 82 -18.33 -11.11 7.82
N GLY A 83 -18.87 -9.97 7.34
CA GLY A 83 -19.00 -8.74 8.12
C GLY A 83 -17.72 -7.94 8.27
N LEU A 84 -16.73 -8.13 7.39
CA LEU A 84 -15.56 -7.28 7.37
C LEU A 84 -15.94 -5.85 6.96
N GLU A 85 -15.60 -4.89 7.80
CA GLU A 85 -15.82 -3.48 7.54
C GLU A 85 -14.51 -2.73 7.39
N TYR A 86 -14.50 -1.75 6.49
CA TYR A 86 -13.37 -0.83 6.32
C TYR A 86 -13.77 0.60 6.64
N VAL A 87 -12.86 1.33 7.26
CA VAL A 87 -12.92 2.78 7.44
C VAL A 87 -11.76 3.41 6.68
N SER A 88 -11.93 4.62 6.19
CA SER A 88 -10.90 5.37 5.47
C SER A 88 -10.73 6.77 6.05
N THR A 89 -9.57 7.38 5.83
CA THR A 89 -9.24 8.72 6.30
C THR A 89 -9.52 9.78 5.23
N LYS A 90 -9.65 11.04 5.63
CA LYS A 90 -9.74 12.18 4.70
C LYS A 90 -8.40 12.47 4.05
N SER A 91 -7.31 12.42 4.83
CA SER A 91 -5.94 12.64 4.37
C SER A 91 -5.13 11.39 4.51
N LEU A 92 -4.17 11.19 3.63
CA LEU A 92 -3.33 10.00 3.67
C LEU A 92 -2.27 10.14 4.77
N PHE A 93 -1.59 11.30 4.81
CA PHE A 93 -0.56 11.59 5.79
C PHE A 93 -0.29 13.09 5.91
N CYS A 94 0.40 13.46 6.98
CA CYS A 94 1.00 14.76 7.15
C CYS A 94 2.40 14.64 7.76
N SER A 95 3.26 15.61 7.48
CA SER A 95 4.54 15.80 8.17
C SER A 95 4.44 17.03 9.07
N ILE A 96 4.84 16.88 10.32
CA ILE A 96 4.87 17.97 11.32
C ILE A 96 6.34 18.31 11.54
N PHE A 97 6.68 19.60 11.44
CA PHE A 97 8.05 20.07 11.56
C PHE A 97 8.31 20.71 12.94
N PRO A 98 9.60 20.85 13.36
CA PRO A 98 9.96 21.35 14.69
C PRO A 98 9.48 22.77 15.00
N ASP A 99 9.21 23.57 13.99
CA ASP A 99 8.67 24.94 14.10
C ASP A 99 7.13 24.98 14.25
N ASN A 100 6.48 23.81 14.38
CA ASN A 100 5.04 23.60 14.43
C ASN A 100 4.31 23.88 13.10
N THR A 101 5.02 24.01 11.98
CA THR A 101 4.39 23.94 10.67
C THR A 101 4.07 22.50 10.28
N ALA A 102 3.14 22.32 9.34
CA ALA A 102 2.79 20.97 8.87
C ALA A 102 2.49 20.99 7.37
N LEU A 103 3.00 19.96 6.68
CA LEU A 103 2.64 19.67 5.29
C LEU A 103 1.60 18.55 5.29
N VAL A 104 0.37 18.89 4.96
CA VAL A 104 -0.74 17.92 4.85
C VAL A 104 -0.91 17.54 3.38
N MET A 105 -0.84 16.25 3.10
CA MET A 105 -1.11 15.72 1.76
C MET A 105 -2.59 15.39 1.63
N ASP A 106 -3.32 16.35 1.04
CA ASP A 106 -4.76 16.22 0.78
C ASP A 106 -4.99 15.40 -0.51
N PRO A 107 -6.00 14.53 -0.56
CA PRO A 107 -6.41 13.85 -1.80
C PRO A 107 -6.81 14.80 -2.94
N ASP A 108 -7.32 15.99 -2.61
CA ASP A 108 -7.54 17.06 -3.56
C ASP A 108 -6.19 17.68 -3.97
N MET A 109 -5.88 17.62 -5.26
CA MET A 109 -4.62 18.09 -5.82
C MET A 109 -4.41 19.60 -5.58
N ASP A 110 -5.48 20.40 -5.65
CA ASP A 110 -5.36 21.85 -5.48
C ASP A 110 -5.00 22.18 -4.02
N LYS A 111 -5.66 21.54 -3.06
CA LYS A 111 -5.35 21.70 -1.64
C LYS A 111 -3.96 21.17 -1.28
N ALA A 112 -3.53 20.06 -1.88
CA ALA A 112 -2.17 19.54 -1.69
C ALA A 112 -1.14 20.57 -2.18
N CYS A 113 -1.36 21.18 -3.35
CA CYS A 113 -0.51 22.24 -3.87
C CYS A 113 -0.53 23.51 -2.99
N GLU A 114 -1.70 23.92 -2.47
CA GLU A 114 -1.80 25.02 -1.51
C GLU A 114 -0.98 24.73 -0.23
N ASN A 115 -1.02 23.51 0.27
CA ASN A 115 -0.20 23.12 1.43
C ASN A 115 1.30 23.13 1.11
N ILE A 116 1.71 22.69 -0.07
CA ILE A 116 3.11 22.72 -0.52
C ILE A 116 3.58 24.17 -0.73
N ALA A 117 2.73 25.05 -1.25
CA ALA A 117 3.05 26.47 -1.50
C ALA A 117 3.44 27.24 -0.24
N GLN A 118 3.05 26.78 0.95
CA GLN A 118 3.49 27.36 2.22
C GLN A 118 5.01 27.24 2.43
N PHE A 119 5.65 26.28 1.77
CA PHE A 119 7.09 26.00 1.84
C PHE A 119 7.81 26.44 0.57
N SER A 120 7.21 26.23 -0.61
CA SER A 120 7.72 26.68 -1.90
C SER A 120 6.60 26.74 -2.95
N GLU A 121 6.35 27.92 -3.52
CA GLU A 121 5.42 28.09 -4.64
C GLU A 121 5.88 27.31 -5.88
N LYS A 122 7.18 27.27 -6.11
CA LYS A 122 7.79 26.51 -7.22
C LYS A 122 7.58 25.02 -7.06
N ASP A 123 7.72 24.50 -5.85
CA ASP A 123 7.49 23.09 -5.57
C ASP A 123 6.02 22.70 -5.72
N ALA A 124 5.08 23.59 -5.39
CA ALA A 124 3.66 23.40 -5.63
C ALA A 124 3.33 23.25 -7.13
N GLU A 125 3.93 24.08 -7.99
CA GLU A 125 3.78 23.94 -9.45
C GLU A 125 4.45 22.65 -9.95
N THR A 126 5.61 22.31 -9.41
CA THR A 126 6.39 21.13 -9.78
C THR A 126 5.68 19.86 -9.38
N TYR A 127 5.00 19.86 -8.22
CA TYR A 127 4.33 18.68 -7.68
C TYR A 127 3.29 18.09 -8.64
N ARG A 128 2.51 18.90 -9.35
CA ARG A 128 1.56 18.39 -10.36
C ARG A 128 2.24 17.57 -11.46
N LYS A 129 3.40 18.04 -11.92
CA LYS A 129 4.20 17.36 -12.95
C LYS A 129 4.83 16.10 -12.37
N PHE A 130 5.33 16.17 -11.15
CA PHE A 130 5.91 15.04 -10.44
C PHE A 130 4.89 13.93 -10.18
N ASN A 131 3.69 14.29 -9.73
CA ASN A 131 2.61 13.34 -9.52
C ASN A 131 2.23 12.61 -10.81
N LYS A 132 2.09 13.34 -11.91
CA LYS A 132 1.84 12.75 -13.23
C LYS A 132 2.97 11.81 -13.66
N TYR A 133 4.21 12.27 -13.53
CA TYR A 133 5.41 11.49 -13.85
C TYR A 133 5.46 10.18 -13.07
N MET A 134 5.26 10.22 -11.76
CA MET A 134 5.26 9.02 -10.91
C MET A 134 4.09 8.08 -11.24
N SER A 135 2.92 8.64 -11.56
CA SER A 135 1.74 7.85 -11.97
C SER A 135 1.99 7.10 -13.28
N GLU A 136 2.61 7.75 -14.26
CA GLU A 136 2.97 7.13 -15.54
C GLU A 136 4.01 6.02 -15.36
N MET A 137 5.04 6.26 -14.56
CA MET A 137 6.05 5.25 -14.23
C MET A 137 5.44 4.03 -13.55
N MET A 138 4.46 4.24 -12.66
CA MET A 138 3.83 3.14 -11.92
C MET A 138 2.80 2.35 -12.71
N SER A 139 2.22 2.91 -13.76
CA SER A 139 1.33 2.16 -14.63
C SER A 139 2.02 0.94 -15.25
N VAL A 140 3.30 1.08 -15.58
CA VAL A 140 4.14 -0.01 -16.10
C VAL A 140 4.40 -1.08 -15.02
N ALA A 141 4.69 -0.66 -13.79
CA ALA A 141 4.95 -1.58 -12.69
C ALA A 141 3.70 -2.36 -12.25
N HIS A 142 2.53 -1.74 -12.32
CA HIS A 142 1.26 -2.36 -11.90
C HIS A 142 0.90 -3.57 -12.75
N VAL A 143 1.11 -3.49 -14.05
CA VAL A 143 0.88 -4.61 -14.98
C VAL A 143 1.83 -5.77 -14.66
N GLY A 144 3.08 -5.47 -14.31
CA GLY A 144 4.06 -6.49 -13.95
C GLY A 144 3.83 -7.15 -12.59
N ALA A 145 3.21 -6.44 -11.64
CA ALA A 145 3.00 -6.94 -10.27
C ALA A 145 1.90 -8.02 -10.17
N GLN A 146 1.04 -8.16 -11.19
CA GLN A 146 -0.05 -9.13 -11.20
C GLN A 146 0.27 -10.44 -11.95
N ALA A 147 1.47 -10.56 -12.46
CA ALA A 147 1.92 -11.74 -13.20
C ALA A 147 3.22 -12.30 -12.58
N PRO A 148 3.53 -13.59 -12.78
CA PRO A 148 4.84 -14.10 -12.42
C PRO A 148 5.94 -13.25 -13.07
N PRO A 149 6.96 -12.82 -12.32
CA PRO A 149 8.00 -11.95 -12.87
C PRO A 149 8.74 -12.68 -14.01
N PRO A 150 8.91 -12.02 -15.17
CA PRO A 150 9.73 -12.59 -16.23
C PRO A 150 11.20 -12.62 -15.82
N PRO A 151 12.04 -13.42 -16.49
CA PRO A 151 13.48 -13.36 -16.27
C PRO A 151 13.99 -11.92 -16.37
N TYR A 152 14.85 -11.52 -15.44
CA TYR A 152 15.35 -10.13 -15.32
C TYR A 152 15.87 -9.55 -16.64
N GLY A 153 16.67 -10.32 -17.39
CA GLY A 153 17.20 -9.88 -18.68
C GLY A 153 16.11 -9.61 -19.73
N THR A 154 15.03 -10.40 -19.72
CA THR A 154 13.87 -10.18 -20.62
C THR A 154 13.17 -8.88 -20.26
N MET A 155 12.93 -8.65 -18.98
CA MET A 155 12.30 -7.42 -18.48
C MET A 155 13.13 -6.19 -18.87
N MET A 156 14.44 -6.21 -18.61
CA MET A 156 15.36 -5.12 -18.97
C MET A 156 15.37 -4.85 -20.47
N ASN A 157 15.42 -5.88 -21.30
CA ASN A 157 15.38 -5.71 -22.76
C ASN A 157 14.10 -5.03 -23.25
N VAL A 158 12.95 -5.43 -22.73
CA VAL A 158 11.66 -4.80 -23.10
C VAL A 158 11.64 -3.34 -22.68
N MET A 159 12.03 -3.03 -21.46
CA MET A 159 12.07 -1.64 -20.95
C MET A 159 13.04 -0.77 -21.76
N TYR A 160 14.16 -1.32 -22.21
CA TYR A 160 15.18 -0.56 -22.94
C TYR A 160 14.73 -0.10 -24.32
N GLN A 161 13.66 -0.67 -24.89
CA GLN A 161 13.19 -0.36 -26.23
C GLN A 161 12.44 0.98 -26.34
N SER A 162 11.95 1.54 -25.23
CA SER A 162 11.24 2.82 -25.24
C SER A 162 11.93 3.87 -24.35
N PRO A 163 11.72 5.18 -24.62
CA PRO A 163 12.20 6.24 -23.73
C PRO A 163 11.63 6.10 -22.30
N GLU A 164 10.34 5.79 -22.19
CA GLU A 164 9.63 5.60 -20.92
C GLU A 164 10.19 4.42 -20.13
N GLY A 165 10.48 3.32 -20.81
CA GLY A 165 11.08 2.14 -20.18
C GLY A 165 12.53 2.41 -19.69
N ARG A 166 13.32 3.18 -20.45
CA ARG A 166 14.66 3.61 -19.99
C ARG A 166 14.57 4.54 -18.79
N GLU A 167 13.59 5.45 -18.76
CA GLU A 167 13.37 6.33 -17.63
C GLU A 167 12.89 5.55 -16.40
N PHE A 168 12.02 4.57 -16.59
CA PHE A 168 11.62 3.65 -15.51
C PHE A 168 12.83 2.90 -14.93
N GLN A 169 13.75 2.40 -15.79
CA GLN A 169 14.99 1.80 -15.32
C GLN A 169 15.87 2.79 -14.54
N ARG A 170 15.92 4.06 -14.97
CA ARG A 170 16.64 5.11 -14.23
C ARG A 170 16.07 5.25 -12.82
N VAL A 171 14.75 5.36 -12.68
CA VAL A 171 14.08 5.45 -11.37
C VAL A 171 14.36 4.21 -10.52
N LEU A 172 14.23 3.02 -11.08
CA LEU A 172 14.53 1.77 -10.36
C LEU A 172 15.98 1.67 -9.84
N ASN A 173 16.91 2.38 -10.47
CA ASN A 173 18.32 2.40 -10.09
C ASN A 173 18.74 3.71 -9.40
N SER A 174 17.79 4.57 -9.04
CA SER A 174 18.02 5.80 -8.29
C SER A 174 17.62 5.65 -6.83
N SER A 175 18.15 6.52 -5.98
CA SER A 175 17.66 6.69 -4.62
C SER A 175 16.47 7.64 -4.58
N ALA A 176 15.59 7.48 -3.57
CA ALA A 176 14.48 8.40 -3.35
C ALA A 176 14.98 9.83 -3.13
N GLN A 177 16.04 9.97 -2.34
CA GLN A 177 16.66 11.28 -2.09
C GLN A 177 17.11 11.93 -3.39
N GLN A 178 17.81 11.21 -4.27
CA GLN A 178 18.24 11.75 -5.55
C GLN A 178 17.06 12.29 -6.38
N ILE A 179 15.98 11.51 -6.51
CA ILE A 179 14.82 11.93 -7.30
C ILE A 179 14.13 13.15 -6.68
N VAL A 180 13.93 13.20 -5.36
CA VAL A 180 13.27 14.37 -4.76
C VAL A 180 14.15 15.63 -4.82
N GLU A 181 15.49 15.49 -4.79
CA GLU A 181 16.41 16.61 -4.97
C GLU A 181 16.45 17.14 -6.41
N GLU A 182 16.23 16.28 -7.41
CA GLU A 182 16.10 16.69 -8.82
C GLU A 182 14.81 17.51 -9.07
N TRP A 183 13.74 17.23 -8.33
CA TRP A 183 12.42 17.79 -8.58
C TRP A 183 12.06 18.97 -7.67
N PHE A 184 12.46 18.96 -6.41
CA PHE A 184 12.03 19.90 -5.38
C PHE A 184 13.18 20.68 -4.77
N GLU A 185 12.91 21.92 -4.34
CA GLU A 185 13.90 22.77 -3.67
C GLU A 185 13.70 22.86 -2.16
N SER A 186 12.45 22.74 -1.65
CA SER A 186 12.16 22.78 -0.22
C SER A 186 12.58 21.50 0.48
N GLU A 187 13.23 21.64 1.63
CA GLU A 187 13.63 20.51 2.47
C GLU A 187 12.39 19.80 3.05
N GLU A 188 11.37 20.56 3.46
CA GLU A 188 10.13 20.04 4.03
C GLU A 188 9.40 19.15 3.03
N VAL A 189 9.37 19.56 1.75
CA VAL A 189 8.75 18.77 0.67
C VAL A 189 9.56 17.50 0.41
N ARG A 190 10.88 17.60 0.33
CA ARG A 190 11.79 16.45 0.14
C ARG A 190 11.64 15.44 1.26
N VAL A 191 11.69 15.88 2.52
CA VAL A 191 11.54 15.02 3.70
C VAL A 191 10.17 14.35 3.72
N THR A 192 9.11 15.09 3.38
CA THR A 192 7.76 14.56 3.34
C THR A 192 7.62 13.39 2.35
N PHE A 193 8.27 13.47 1.19
CA PHE A 193 8.19 12.40 0.21
C PHE A 193 9.14 11.24 0.49
N THR A 194 10.33 11.50 1.01
CA THR A 194 11.28 10.42 1.36
C THR A 194 10.85 9.61 2.59
N ARG A 195 9.88 10.09 3.38
CA ARG A 195 9.33 9.33 4.53
C ARG A 195 8.81 7.94 4.15
N TRP A 196 8.36 7.72 2.91
CA TRP A 196 7.93 6.40 2.45
C TRP A 196 9.02 5.34 2.57
N CYS A 197 10.29 5.73 2.40
CA CYS A 197 11.42 4.85 2.60
C CYS A 197 11.60 4.52 4.08
N THR A 198 11.49 5.52 4.95
CA THR A 198 11.65 5.33 6.41
C THR A 198 10.50 4.52 7.01
N GLU A 199 9.30 4.63 6.45
CA GLU A 199 8.15 3.79 6.82
C GLU A 199 8.40 2.31 6.52
N MET A 200 9.16 2.02 5.46
CA MET A 200 9.63 0.67 5.11
C MET A 200 10.95 0.30 5.81
N MET A 201 11.45 1.12 6.75
CA MET A 201 12.75 0.97 7.44
C MET A 201 13.95 0.89 6.49
N ILE A 202 13.90 1.63 5.39
CA ILE A 202 14.95 1.69 4.37
C ILE A 202 15.52 3.12 4.32
N ASP A 203 16.84 3.25 4.20
CA ASP A 203 17.49 4.54 4.01
C ASP A 203 17.11 5.12 2.63
N PRO A 204 16.55 6.35 2.55
CA PRO A 204 16.16 6.96 1.29
C PRO A 204 17.33 7.23 0.33
N ARG A 205 18.57 7.08 0.78
CA ARG A 205 19.79 7.20 -0.03
C ARG A 205 20.20 5.92 -0.74
N GLU A 206 19.59 4.79 -0.36
CA GLU A 206 19.90 3.52 -1.01
C GLU A 206 19.33 3.46 -2.43
N ILE A 207 20.09 2.82 -3.33
CA ILE A 207 19.67 2.60 -4.72
C ILE A 207 18.43 1.71 -4.75
N GLY A 208 17.47 2.07 -5.61
CA GLY A 208 16.19 1.36 -5.75
C GLY A 208 15.05 1.95 -4.92
N THR A 209 15.35 2.79 -3.94
CA THR A 209 14.32 3.39 -3.07
C THR A 209 13.45 4.43 -3.78
N ALA A 210 13.89 4.97 -4.91
CA ALA A 210 13.07 5.89 -5.72
C ALA A 210 11.75 5.24 -6.18
N SER A 211 11.71 3.92 -6.30
CA SER A 211 10.48 3.20 -6.60
C SER A 211 9.38 3.41 -5.55
N LEU A 212 9.72 3.72 -4.30
CA LEU A 212 8.76 3.97 -3.22
C LEU A 212 8.06 5.33 -3.34
N LEU A 213 8.64 6.26 -4.12
CA LEU A 213 8.02 7.58 -4.35
C LEU A 213 6.69 7.51 -5.11
N TYR A 214 6.37 6.35 -5.73
CA TYR A 214 5.08 6.16 -6.36
C TYR A 214 3.91 6.29 -5.39
N PHE A 215 4.13 6.03 -4.11
CA PHE A 215 3.09 6.21 -3.10
C PHE A 215 2.55 7.65 -3.07
N THR A 216 3.38 8.63 -3.47
CA THR A 216 2.94 10.02 -3.58
C THR A 216 1.88 10.22 -4.66
N SER A 217 1.96 9.49 -5.77
CA SER A 217 0.98 9.57 -6.86
C SER A 217 -0.37 8.92 -6.51
N ASN A 218 -0.36 7.98 -5.57
CA ASN A 218 -1.56 7.29 -5.13
C ASN A 218 -2.51 8.18 -4.31
N ILE A 219 -2.02 9.26 -3.75
CA ILE A 219 -2.79 10.18 -2.89
C ILE A 219 -4.00 10.76 -3.64
N HIS A 220 -3.84 11.06 -4.92
CA HIS A 220 -4.85 11.72 -5.76
C HIS A 220 -5.67 10.76 -6.63
N ASN A 221 -5.58 9.46 -6.36
CA ASN A 221 -6.36 8.47 -7.09
C ASN A 221 -7.34 7.75 -6.16
N PRO A 222 -8.56 8.28 -5.97
CA PRO A 222 -9.55 7.69 -5.08
C PRO A 222 -9.98 6.28 -5.52
N ASP A 223 -9.90 5.98 -6.83
CA ASP A 223 -10.30 4.68 -7.37
C ASP A 223 -9.36 3.54 -6.98
N LEU A 224 -8.19 3.86 -6.42
CA LEU A 224 -7.28 2.85 -5.89
C LEU A 224 -7.90 2.05 -4.73
N TYR A 225 -8.76 2.67 -3.94
CA TYR A 225 -9.35 2.06 -2.75
C TYR A 225 -10.84 1.81 -2.95
N CYS A 226 -11.14 0.95 -3.91
CA CYS A 226 -12.49 0.45 -4.13
C CYS A 226 -12.76 -0.73 -3.19
N ILE A 227 -13.74 -0.60 -2.32
CA ILE A 227 -14.14 -1.63 -1.36
C ILE A 227 -15.50 -2.19 -1.80
N ASN A 228 -15.55 -3.48 -2.12
CA ASN A 228 -16.77 -4.14 -2.62
C ASN A 228 -17.48 -3.32 -3.71
N GLY A 229 -16.75 -2.95 -4.76
CA GLY A 229 -17.28 -2.19 -5.91
C GLY A 229 -17.60 -0.72 -5.61
N LYS A 230 -17.30 -0.20 -4.41
CA LYS A 230 -17.63 1.17 -4.00
C LYS A 230 -16.37 1.97 -3.70
N VAL A 231 -16.31 3.19 -4.23
CA VAL A 231 -15.28 4.18 -3.90
C VAL A 231 -15.85 5.19 -2.91
N ASN A 232 -15.12 5.44 -1.83
CA ASN A 232 -15.52 6.44 -0.84
C ASN A 232 -14.89 7.80 -1.20
N HIS A 233 -15.61 8.64 -1.93
CA HIS A 233 -15.14 9.97 -2.32
C HIS A 233 -15.08 10.97 -1.17
N GLU A 234 -15.78 10.74 -0.07
CA GLU A 234 -15.72 11.60 1.12
C GLU A 234 -14.45 11.33 1.95
N TYR A 235 -14.04 10.06 1.98
CA TYR A 235 -12.84 9.59 2.70
C TYR A 235 -11.97 8.76 1.75
N PRO A 236 -11.28 9.41 0.80
CA PRO A 236 -10.54 8.71 -0.25
C PRO A 236 -9.18 8.16 0.20
N GLY A 237 -8.85 8.30 1.48
CA GLY A 237 -7.59 7.83 2.04
C GLY A 237 -7.51 6.31 2.16
N ALA A 238 -6.37 5.84 2.67
CA ALA A 238 -6.11 4.41 2.80
C ALA A 238 -7.13 3.69 3.70
N PRO A 239 -7.52 2.47 3.35
CA PRO A 239 -8.48 1.69 4.12
C PRO A 239 -7.84 1.02 5.34
N PHE A 240 -8.56 1.08 6.45
CA PHE A 240 -8.24 0.40 7.71
C PHE A 240 -9.38 -0.55 8.04
N PRO A 241 -9.11 -1.81 8.41
CA PRO A 241 -10.15 -2.68 8.92
C PRO A 241 -10.70 -2.14 10.25
N LYS A 242 -12.01 -2.01 10.35
CA LYS A 242 -12.69 -1.58 11.58
C LYS A 242 -12.51 -2.64 12.66
N GLY A 243 -12.01 -2.22 13.81
CA GLY A 243 -11.66 -3.14 14.90
C GLY A 243 -10.23 -3.69 14.83
N GLY A 244 -9.41 -3.18 13.90
CA GLY A 244 -8.03 -3.59 13.69
C GLY A 244 -7.87 -4.67 12.61
N SER A 245 -6.64 -4.91 12.21
CA SER A 245 -6.31 -5.85 11.12
C SER A 245 -6.71 -7.29 11.40
N LYS A 246 -6.85 -7.65 12.69
CA LYS A 246 -7.36 -8.97 13.10
C LYS A 246 -8.76 -9.25 12.54
N SER A 247 -9.62 -8.23 12.35
CA SER A 247 -10.96 -8.43 11.80
C SER A 247 -10.95 -8.99 10.37
N PHE A 248 -9.89 -8.71 9.60
CA PHE A 248 -9.67 -9.34 8.29
C PHE A 248 -9.35 -10.84 8.42
N ILE A 249 -8.58 -11.20 9.44
CA ILE A 249 -8.25 -12.60 9.75
C ILE A 249 -9.50 -13.35 10.23
N ASP A 250 -10.30 -12.71 11.07
CA ASP A 250 -11.52 -13.32 11.62
C ASP A 250 -12.60 -13.52 10.55
N ALA A 251 -12.56 -12.77 9.46
CA ALA A 251 -13.45 -12.93 8.31
C ALA A 251 -13.01 -14.02 7.31
N LEU A 252 -11.72 -14.43 7.35
CA LEU A 252 -11.16 -15.49 6.54
C LEU A 252 -11.43 -16.89 7.12
#